data_9eca901f3b5fe8cb0dc297683a800f50
#
_entry.id   9eca901f3b5fe8cb0dc297683a800f50
#
_cell.length_a   1.000
_cell.length_b   1.000
_cell.length_c   1.000
_cell.angle_alpha   90.00
_cell.angle_beta   90.00
_cell.angle_gamma   90.00
#
_symmetry.space_group_name_H-M   'P 1'
#
loop_
_entity.id
_entity.type
_entity.pdbx_description
1 polymer ?
#
loop_
_entity_poly.entity_id
_entity_poly.type
_entity_poly.pdbx_seq_one_letter_code
_entity_poly.pdbx_strand_id
1 'polypeptide(L)'
;MPKLSIIIPVYNMNTQVNQCLSTIRRTVWLPYEVLVVDDGSSADERVVVPAAGDDVRVIRSASHRGFSHAVNMGIRASEGEVLLFLHADVLLAPHMAEDMLDALIENPMTGAVTAVAPYTYMRAQFLPTKDYRSWAEFVAVADEIRSGGGKPHPEILAEMIALMVRRDVAEEAGFLDEQYQMPAVAAYDYTIRMTSAGHAVVSLPNVYVHHEESGHGQERAESEQMLTQDNLIFRTKWGVSLDYSFNPRVDILSMMDLSREWLRVLEIGCACGATLREIGSRNPTARLYGVELNEYAAAIAAPFVQILTMNVEELDPADISERFDYIIMGDVIEHLLDPWSAIRNMRELLVPGGAIIASIPNVAHISNLYHVLCGRWTYEDMGLLDRTHFRFFTKYEIVQLFENAGFIVDETQPRKLPLDAQWQKFRDELLSLQTVHVNAEDLEAFQWFFRAMRE
;
A
#
# COMPACT_ATOMS: atom_id res chain seq x y z
N MET A 1 -33.35 -6.93 -3.65
CA MET A 1 -31.90 -7.02 -3.45
C MET A 1 -31.26 -6.95 -4.83
N PRO A 2 -30.17 -6.22 -5.01
CA PRO A 2 -29.49 -6.16 -6.31
C PRO A 2 -28.99 -7.56 -6.72
N LYS A 3 -28.99 -7.83 -8.04
CA LYS A 3 -28.42 -9.08 -8.58
C LYS A 3 -26.90 -8.97 -8.57
N LEU A 4 -26.21 -10.00 -8.06
CA LEU A 4 -24.76 -10.10 -8.00
C LEU A 4 -24.23 -10.85 -9.24
N SER A 5 -23.23 -10.32 -9.93
CA SER A 5 -22.46 -11.06 -10.94
C SER A 5 -21.10 -11.44 -10.33
N ILE A 6 -20.87 -12.73 -10.13
CA ILE A 6 -19.59 -13.26 -9.65
C ILE A 6 -18.73 -13.62 -10.87
N ILE A 7 -17.60 -12.95 -11.04
CA ILE A 7 -16.68 -13.09 -12.18
C ILE A 7 -15.41 -13.77 -11.70
N ILE A 8 -15.11 -14.94 -12.25
CA ILE A 8 -13.97 -15.78 -11.88
C ILE A 8 -13.10 -16.03 -13.12
N PRO A 9 -12.01 -15.26 -13.31
CA PRO A 9 -11.02 -15.56 -14.35
C PRO A 9 -10.24 -16.82 -13.99
N VAL A 10 -10.02 -17.71 -14.95
CA VAL A 10 -9.39 -19.02 -14.75
C VAL A 10 -8.40 -19.30 -15.86
N TYR A 11 -7.20 -19.75 -15.48
CA TYR A 11 -6.22 -20.32 -16.41
C TYR A 11 -5.53 -21.52 -15.76
N ASN A 12 -5.74 -22.73 -16.30
CA ASN A 12 -5.17 -23.99 -15.80
C ASN A 12 -5.44 -24.27 -14.30
N MET A 13 -6.65 -23.94 -13.80
CA MET A 13 -7.05 -24.11 -12.39
C MET A 13 -8.43 -24.76 -12.27
N ASN A 14 -8.67 -25.86 -13.02
CA ASN A 14 -9.97 -26.53 -13.04
C ASN A 14 -10.40 -27.07 -11.67
N THR A 15 -9.46 -27.60 -10.89
CA THR A 15 -9.75 -28.11 -9.54
C THR A 15 -10.12 -26.98 -8.58
N GLN A 16 -9.34 -25.92 -8.55
CA GLN A 16 -9.53 -24.79 -7.64
C GLN A 16 -10.85 -24.06 -7.93
N VAL A 17 -11.15 -23.77 -9.20
CA VAL A 17 -12.42 -23.12 -9.55
C VAL A 17 -13.64 -23.95 -9.14
N ASN A 18 -13.57 -25.28 -9.23
CA ASN A 18 -14.66 -26.15 -8.78
C ASN A 18 -14.83 -26.14 -7.25
N GLN A 19 -13.73 -26.01 -6.49
CA GLN A 19 -13.77 -25.80 -5.04
C GLN A 19 -14.40 -24.44 -4.71
N CYS A 20 -13.95 -23.37 -5.37
CA CYS A 20 -14.54 -22.03 -5.25
C CYS A 20 -16.05 -22.05 -5.51
N LEU A 21 -16.49 -22.63 -6.63
CA LEU A 21 -17.91 -22.80 -6.97
C LEU A 21 -18.71 -23.58 -5.91
N SER A 22 -18.09 -24.60 -5.31
CA SER A 22 -18.71 -25.35 -4.21
C SER A 22 -18.97 -24.47 -2.99
N THR A 23 -18.03 -23.55 -2.65
CA THR A 23 -18.23 -22.62 -1.54
C THR A 23 -19.25 -21.55 -1.87
N ILE A 24 -19.26 -20.98 -3.07
CA ILE A 24 -20.29 -20.01 -3.52
C ILE A 24 -21.70 -20.60 -3.32
N ARG A 25 -21.96 -21.80 -3.81
CA ARG A 25 -23.26 -22.47 -3.66
C ARG A 25 -23.68 -22.72 -2.21
N ARG A 26 -22.72 -22.79 -1.30
CA ARG A 26 -22.96 -23.08 0.13
C ARG A 26 -23.12 -21.81 0.97
N THR A 27 -22.59 -20.69 0.50
CA THR A 27 -22.38 -19.50 1.36
C THR A 27 -23.00 -18.23 0.82
N VAL A 28 -23.39 -18.16 -0.46
CA VAL A 28 -24.01 -16.95 -1.04
C VAL A 28 -25.51 -17.17 -1.13
N TRP A 29 -26.26 -16.34 -0.41
CA TRP A 29 -27.75 -16.38 -0.38
C TRP A 29 -28.41 -15.21 -1.11
N LEU A 30 -27.62 -14.33 -1.73
CA LEU A 30 -28.08 -13.25 -2.59
C LEU A 30 -28.53 -13.81 -3.96
N PRO A 31 -29.39 -13.12 -4.71
CA PRO A 31 -29.60 -13.44 -6.13
C PRO A 31 -28.31 -13.25 -6.91
N TYR A 32 -27.77 -14.28 -7.56
CA TYR A 32 -26.51 -14.20 -8.27
C TYR A 32 -26.52 -14.95 -9.62
N GLU A 33 -25.57 -14.61 -10.45
CA GLU A 33 -25.04 -15.40 -11.55
C GLU A 33 -23.52 -15.59 -11.39
N VAL A 34 -22.97 -16.68 -11.88
CA VAL A 34 -21.52 -16.89 -11.92
C VAL A 34 -21.03 -16.97 -13.35
N LEU A 35 -19.99 -16.18 -13.65
CA LEU A 35 -19.29 -16.18 -14.92
C LEU A 35 -17.87 -16.72 -14.70
N VAL A 36 -17.65 -17.96 -15.05
CA VAL A 36 -16.31 -18.57 -15.08
C VAL A 36 -15.70 -18.25 -16.43
N VAL A 37 -14.64 -17.46 -16.44
CA VAL A 37 -13.98 -17.04 -17.69
C VAL A 37 -12.67 -17.81 -17.85
N ASP A 38 -12.70 -18.85 -18.67
CA ASP A 38 -11.56 -19.70 -18.99
C ASP A 38 -10.70 -19.03 -20.06
N ASP A 39 -9.54 -18.53 -19.67
CA ASP A 39 -8.62 -17.79 -20.52
C ASP A 39 -7.70 -18.71 -21.35
N GLY A 40 -8.30 -19.68 -22.05
CA GLY A 40 -7.60 -20.57 -22.97
C GLY A 40 -6.80 -21.66 -22.25
N SER A 41 -7.30 -22.22 -21.15
CA SER A 41 -6.67 -23.35 -20.45
C SER A 41 -6.39 -24.52 -21.39
N SER A 42 -5.31 -25.27 -21.06
CA SER A 42 -4.93 -26.50 -21.77
C SER A 42 -6.06 -27.55 -21.77
N ALA A 43 -5.97 -28.54 -22.67
CA ALA A 43 -7.03 -29.51 -22.81
C ALA A 43 -7.28 -30.30 -21.51
N ASP A 44 -6.23 -30.59 -20.73
CA ASP A 44 -6.29 -31.34 -19.47
C ASP A 44 -6.80 -30.49 -18.29
N GLU A 45 -6.57 -29.18 -18.33
CA GLU A 45 -6.99 -28.20 -17.30
C GLU A 45 -8.23 -27.41 -17.73
N ARG A 46 -8.85 -27.78 -18.82
CA ARG A 46 -10.06 -27.13 -19.33
C ARG A 46 -11.15 -27.14 -18.27
N VAL A 47 -11.71 -25.95 -18.00
CA VAL A 47 -12.78 -25.82 -17.01
C VAL A 47 -13.98 -26.66 -17.39
N VAL A 48 -14.31 -27.62 -16.52
CA VAL A 48 -15.52 -28.45 -16.58
C VAL A 48 -16.28 -28.26 -15.28
N VAL A 49 -17.46 -27.66 -15.37
CA VAL A 49 -18.34 -27.47 -14.21
C VAL A 49 -19.30 -28.66 -14.16
N PRO A 50 -19.20 -29.57 -13.14
CA PRO A 50 -20.10 -30.71 -13.01
C PRO A 50 -21.53 -30.23 -12.76
N ALA A 51 -22.50 -30.80 -13.54
CA ALA A 51 -23.94 -30.60 -13.36
C ALA A 51 -24.28 -29.15 -12.94
N ALA A 52 -23.94 -28.21 -13.79
CA ALA A 52 -24.23 -26.80 -13.53
C ALA A 52 -25.74 -26.60 -13.39
N GLY A 53 -26.18 -26.03 -12.27
CA GLY A 53 -27.46 -25.33 -12.27
C GLY A 53 -27.39 -24.16 -13.28
N ASP A 54 -28.53 -23.56 -13.60
CA ASP A 54 -28.63 -22.40 -14.52
C ASP A 54 -27.87 -21.16 -14.02
N ASP A 55 -27.24 -21.24 -12.86
CA ASP A 55 -26.52 -20.17 -12.14
C ASP A 55 -25.08 -19.95 -12.64
N VAL A 56 -24.44 -20.92 -13.33
CA VAL A 56 -23.05 -20.85 -13.79
C VAL A 56 -22.94 -20.87 -15.31
N ARG A 57 -22.30 -19.86 -15.85
CA ARG A 57 -21.99 -19.73 -17.28
C ARG A 57 -20.46 -19.73 -17.48
N VAL A 58 -19.96 -20.67 -18.29
CA VAL A 58 -18.55 -20.74 -18.68
C VAL A 58 -18.36 -20.00 -19.99
N ILE A 59 -17.49 -18.97 -19.95
CA ILE A 59 -17.07 -18.20 -21.11
C ILE A 59 -15.62 -18.60 -21.41
N ARG A 60 -15.29 -18.80 -22.68
CA ARG A 60 -13.99 -19.32 -23.06
C ARG A 60 -13.28 -18.42 -24.06
N SER A 61 -12.05 -18.04 -23.75
CA SER A 61 -11.14 -17.39 -24.69
C SER A 61 -10.56 -18.41 -25.67
N ALA A 62 -10.28 -17.98 -26.88
CA ALA A 62 -9.66 -18.84 -27.91
C ALA A 62 -8.17 -19.14 -27.57
N SER A 63 -7.51 -18.30 -26.79
CA SER A 63 -6.12 -18.44 -26.36
C SER A 63 -5.92 -17.71 -25.04
N HIS A 64 -4.84 -18.03 -24.34
CA HIS A 64 -4.42 -17.30 -23.14
C HIS A 64 -4.04 -15.84 -23.50
N ARG A 65 -4.68 -14.88 -22.86
CA ARG A 65 -4.47 -13.44 -23.05
C ARG A 65 -4.24 -12.67 -21.74
N GLY A 66 -4.31 -13.36 -20.62
CA GLY A 66 -4.03 -12.83 -19.30
C GLY A 66 -5.27 -12.44 -18.50
N PHE A 67 -5.01 -12.17 -17.22
CA PHE A 67 -6.03 -11.90 -16.20
C PHE A 67 -7.00 -10.77 -16.58
N SER A 68 -6.45 -9.60 -16.97
CA SER A 68 -7.25 -8.41 -17.32
C SER A 68 -8.22 -8.70 -18.46
N HIS A 69 -7.77 -9.44 -19.49
CA HIS A 69 -8.62 -9.83 -20.60
C HIS A 69 -9.80 -10.70 -20.16
N ALA A 70 -9.51 -11.70 -19.33
CA ALA A 70 -10.55 -12.61 -18.82
C ALA A 70 -11.57 -11.85 -17.95
N VAL A 71 -11.12 -10.98 -17.04
CA VAL A 71 -12.00 -10.13 -16.24
C VAL A 71 -12.88 -9.24 -17.14
N ASN A 72 -12.31 -8.61 -18.17
CA ASN A 72 -13.03 -7.76 -19.10
C ASN A 72 -14.10 -8.54 -19.89
N MET A 73 -13.82 -9.80 -20.27
CA MET A 73 -14.84 -10.65 -20.89
C MET A 73 -15.99 -10.92 -19.92
N GLY A 74 -15.68 -11.17 -18.65
CA GLY A 74 -16.67 -11.36 -17.59
C GLY A 74 -17.54 -10.11 -17.37
N ILE A 75 -16.93 -8.93 -17.28
CA ILE A 75 -17.67 -7.65 -17.15
C ILE A 75 -18.65 -7.45 -18.30
N ARG A 76 -18.20 -7.66 -19.55
CA ARG A 76 -19.07 -7.52 -20.74
C ARG A 76 -20.24 -8.48 -20.76
N ALA A 77 -20.09 -9.67 -20.19
CA ALA A 77 -21.10 -10.72 -20.20
C ALA A 77 -22.02 -10.69 -18.96
N SER A 78 -21.68 -9.92 -17.93
CA SER A 78 -22.40 -9.85 -16.67
C SER A 78 -23.63 -8.93 -16.74
N GLU A 79 -24.70 -9.26 -15.97
CA GLU A 79 -25.98 -8.54 -15.94
C GLU A 79 -26.32 -7.98 -14.54
N GLY A 80 -25.55 -8.32 -13.49
CA GLY A 80 -25.84 -7.90 -12.12
C GLY A 80 -25.59 -6.41 -11.89
N GLU A 81 -26.24 -5.84 -10.90
CA GLU A 81 -26.07 -4.45 -10.47
C GLU A 81 -24.79 -4.26 -9.63
N VAL A 82 -24.26 -5.37 -9.13
CA VAL A 82 -23.02 -5.44 -8.35
C VAL A 82 -22.14 -6.53 -8.95
N LEU A 83 -20.85 -6.26 -9.08
CA LEU A 83 -19.84 -7.19 -9.58
C LEU A 83 -18.99 -7.68 -8.40
N LEU A 84 -18.78 -8.98 -8.29
CA LEU A 84 -17.81 -9.59 -7.37
C LEU A 84 -16.73 -10.29 -8.18
N PHE A 85 -15.54 -9.75 -8.16
CA PHE A 85 -14.35 -10.37 -8.75
C PHE A 85 -13.73 -11.32 -7.73
N LEU A 86 -13.48 -12.58 -8.14
CA LEU A 86 -12.86 -13.59 -7.31
C LEU A 86 -11.72 -14.28 -8.05
N HIS A 87 -10.59 -14.53 -7.36
CA HIS A 87 -9.61 -15.48 -7.86
C HIS A 87 -10.17 -16.90 -7.82
N ALA A 88 -9.69 -17.76 -8.72
CA ALA A 88 -10.21 -19.14 -8.86
C ALA A 88 -9.90 -20.05 -7.67
N ASP A 89 -8.88 -19.71 -6.86
CA ASP A 89 -8.40 -20.44 -5.68
C ASP A 89 -8.90 -19.85 -4.35
N VAL A 90 -9.96 -19.05 -4.42
CA VAL A 90 -10.60 -18.48 -3.22
C VAL A 90 -11.71 -19.39 -2.70
N LEU A 91 -11.75 -19.60 -1.38
CA LEU A 91 -12.89 -20.21 -0.69
C LEU A 91 -13.65 -19.14 0.10
N LEU A 92 -14.96 -19.06 -0.12
CA LEU A 92 -15.83 -18.09 0.50
C LEU A 92 -16.33 -18.58 1.85
N ALA A 93 -16.21 -17.73 2.88
CA ALA A 93 -16.86 -17.95 4.17
C ALA A 93 -18.37 -17.64 4.11
N PRO A 94 -19.19 -18.23 5.00
CA PRO A 94 -20.60 -17.84 5.16
C PRO A 94 -20.73 -16.33 5.44
N HIS A 95 -21.79 -15.72 4.88
CA HIS A 95 -22.10 -14.29 5.03
C HIS A 95 -21.12 -13.30 4.37
N MET A 96 -20.04 -13.75 3.78
CA MET A 96 -19.03 -12.88 3.17
C MET A 96 -19.63 -11.94 2.11
N ALA A 97 -20.42 -12.50 1.18
CA ALA A 97 -21.01 -11.69 0.10
C ALA A 97 -22.08 -10.71 0.61
N GLU A 98 -22.86 -11.11 1.61
CA GLU A 98 -23.86 -10.28 2.27
C GLU A 98 -23.21 -9.13 3.02
N ASP A 99 -22.20 -9.40 3.85
CA ASP A 99 -21.48 -8.39 4.63
C ASP A 99 -20.75 -7.39 3.70
N MET A 100 -20.21 -7.86 2.58
CA MET A 100 -19.62 -6.97 1.56
C MET A 100 -20.68 -6.09 0.90
N LEU A 101 -21.84 -6.66 0.56
CA LEU A 101 -22.93 -5.89 -0.03
C LEU A 101 -23.46 -4.84 0.92
N ASP A 102 -23.68 -5.21 2.19
CA ASP A 102 -24.15 -4.28 3.21
C ASP A 102 -23.17 -3.09 3.38
N ALA A 103 -21.88 -3.34 3.47
CA ALA A 103 -20.86 -2.30 3.55
C ALA A 103 -20.79 -1.43 2.27
N LEU A 104 -21.06 -2.01 1.09
CA LEU A 104 -21.07 -1.29 -0.18
C LEU A 104 -22.26 -0.32 -0.29
N ILE A 105 -23.41 -0.67 0.26
CA ILE A 105 -24.64 0.14 0.18
C ILE A 105 -24.82 1.08 1.37
N GLU A 106 -24.16 0.84 2.51
CA GLU A 106 -24.26 1.69 3.71
C GLU A 106 -23.81 3.13 3.44
N ASN A 107 -22.78 3.31 2.64
CA ASN A 107 -22.26 4.62 2.27
C ASN A 107 -22.28 4.81 0.74
N PRO A 108 -23.07 5.75 0.20
CA PRO A 108 -23.16 6.01 -1.24
C PRO A 108 -21.83 6.38 -1.91
N MET A 109 -20.85 6.88 -1.14
CA MET A 109 -19.50 7.18 -1.65
C MET A 109 -18.65 5.92 -1.81
N THR A 110 -19.02 4.79 -1.20
CA THR A 110 -18.31 3.53 -1.35
C THR A 110 -18.60 2.94 -2.74
N GLY A 111 -17.58 2.89 -3.59
CA GLY A 111 -17.64 2.31 -4.94
C GLY A 111 -17.25 0.85 -4.97
N ALA A 112 -16.32 0.45 -4.08
CA ALA A 112 -15.81 -0.91 -3.99
C ALA A 112 -15.46 -1.30 -2.55
N VAL A 113 -15.60 -2.59 -2.25
CA VAL A 113 -15.18 -3.19 -0.96
C VAL A 113 -14.38 -4.47 -1.22
N THR A 114 -13.41 -4.76 -0.36
CA THR A 114 -12.58 -5.95 -0.45
C THR A 114 -12.50 -6.69 0.89
N ALA A 115 -12.39 -8.00 0.83
CA ALA A 115 -12.19 -8.87 1.99
C ALA A 115 -10.72 -8.94 2.40
N VAL A 116 -10.44 -9.41 3.63
CA VAL A 116 -9.10 -9.79 4.06
C VAL A 116 -8.81 -11.25 3.74
N ALA A 117 -7.54 -11.53 3.40
CA ALA A 117 -7.09 -12.85 2.98
C ALA A 117 -5.65 -13.10 3.46
N PRO A 118 -5.21 -14.37 3.59
CA PRO A 118 -3.79 -14.68 3.59
C PRO A 118 -3.21 -14.49 2.18
N TYR A 119 -1.87 -14.38 2.10
CA TYR A 119 -1.14 -14.30 0.81
C TYR A 119 -1.59 -13.16 -0.11
N THR A 120 -1.68 -11.97 0.43
CA THR A 120 -1.88 -10.71 -0.31
C THR A 120 -0.67 -9.80 -0.12
N TYR A 121 -0.37 -8.96 -1.09
CA TYR A 121 0.68 -7.93 -1.00
C TYR A 121 0.18 -6.68 -0.26
N MET A 122 -1.13 -6.50 -0.15
CA MET A 122 -1.74 -5.32 0.48
C MET A 122 -1.90 -5.50 1.99
N ARG A 123 -1.19 -4.66 2.76
CA ARG A 123 -1.18 -4.75 4.23
C ARG A 123 -2.56 -4.72 4.87
N ALA A 124 -3.46 -3.86 4.37
CA ALA A 124 -4.79 -3.72 4.94
C ALA A 124 -5.74 -4.88 4.55
N GLN A 125 -5.41 -5.64 3.51
CA GLN A 125 -6.11 -6.86 3.12
C GLN A 125 -5.46 -8.12 3.73
N PHE A 126 -4.26 -7.99 4.32
CA PHE A 126 -3.52 -9.13 4.83
C PHE A 126 -4.01 -9.56 6.22
N LEU A 127 -4.40 -10.83 6.32
CA LEU A 127 -4.62 -11.50 7.58
C LEU A 127 -3.79 -12.80 7.59
N PRO A 128 -2.92 -13.04 8.61
CA PRO A 128 -2.11 -14.25 8.66
C PRO A 128 -2.96 -15.52 8.58
N THR A 129 -2.45 -16.50 7.85
CA THR A 129 -3.09 -17.83 7.74
C THR A 129 -3.32 -18.41 9.13
N LYS A 130 -4.56 -18.85 9.39
CA LYS A 130 -4.89 -19.66 10.56
C LYS A 130 -4.94 -21.13 10.13
N ASP A 131 -4.42 -22.03 10.96
CA ASP A 131 -4.46 -23.46 10.70
C ASP A 131 -5.91 -23.98 10.80
N TYR A 132 -6.44 -24.48 9.70
CA TYR A 132 -7.70 -25.25 9.65
C TYR A 132 -7.55 -26.38 8.65
N ARG A 133 -8.12 -27.55 8.99
CA ARG A 133 -8.00 -28.80 8.23
C ARG A 133 -9.33 -29.29 7.71
N SER A 134 -10.40 -28.56 8.01
CA SER A 134 -11.76 -28.93 7.63
C SER A 134 -12.60 -27.69 7.33
N TRP A 135 -13.66 -27.87 6.58
CA TRP A 135 -14.65 -26.83 6.33
C TRP A 135 -15.22 -26.24 7.64
N ALA A 136 -15.51 -27.08 8.63
CA ALA A 136 -16.06 -26.61 9.91
C ALA A 136 -15.06 -25.71 10.66
N GLU A 137 -13.77 -26.04 10.65
CA GLU A 137 -12.73 -25.23 11.25
C GLU A 137 -12.53 -23.89 10.48
N PHE A 138 -12.57 -23.93 9.14
CA PHE A 138 -12.53 -22.71 8.32
C PHE A 138 -13.69 -21.77 8.66
N VAL A 139 -14.93 -22.29 8.72
CA VAL A 139 -16.12 -21.52 9.11
C VAL A 139 -15.96 -20.94 10.51
N ALA A 140 -15.47 -21.71 11.48
CA ALA A 140 -15.26 -21.22 12.85
C ALA A 140 -14.24 -20.08 12.91
N VAL A 141 -13.16 -20.15 12.13
CA VAL A 141 -12.17 -19.08 11.99
C VAL A 141 -12.79 -17.82 11.37
N ALA A 142 -13.56 -17.99 10.30
CA ALA A 142 -14.23 -16.88 9.64
C ALA A 142 -15.27 -16.20 10.56
N ASP A 143 -16.02 -16.99 11.34
CA ASP A 143 -16.98 -16.47 12.33
C ASP A 143 -16.28 -15.71 13.48
N GLU A 144 -15.11 -16.21 13.93
CA GLU A 144 -14.28 -15.48 14.92
C GLU A 144 -13.85 -14.11 14.39
N ILE A 145 -13.35 -14.06 13.15
CA ILE A 145 -12.91 -12.82 12.49
C ILE A 145 -14.12 -11.87 12.32
N ARG A 146 -15.24 -12.39 11.83
CA ARG A 146 -16.49 -11.64 11.65
C ARG A 146 -16.98 -11.02 12.96
N SER A 147 -16.95 -11.81 14.04
CA SER A 147 -17.39 -11.39 15.39
C SER A 147 -16.40 -10.44 16.07
N GLY A 148 -15.12 -10.51 15.73
CA GLY A 148 -14.08 -9.61 16.26
C GLY A 148 -14.29 -8.15 15.85
N GLY A 149 -15.10 -7.92 14.83
CA GLY A 149 -15.39 -6.60 14.30
C GLY A 149 -14.14 -5.96 13.66
N GLY A 150 -14.28 -4.70 13.33
CA GLY A 150 -13.21 -3.88 12.74
C GLY A 150 -13.85 -2.72 11.99
N LYS A 151 -13.18 -1.57 12.00
CA LYS A 151 -13.67 -0.46 11.17
C LYS A 151 -13.21 -0.66 9.73
N PRO A 152 -14.11 -0.43 8.76
CA PRO A 152 -13.72 -0.38 7.35
C PRO A 152 -12.53 0.57 7.15
N HIS A 153 -11.54 0.13 6.37
CA HIS A 153 -10.32 0.88 6.11
C HIS A 153 -10.30 1.38 4.67
N PRO A 154 -10.23 2.71 4.41
CA PRO A 154 -10.18 3.23 3.05
C PRO A 154 -8.84 2.87 2.39
N GLU A 155 -8.88 2.47 1.12
CA GLU A 155 -7.73 2.08 0.32
C GLU A 155 -7.57 2.94 -0.92
N ILE A 156 -6.32 3.13 -1.38
CA ILE A 156 -6.03 3.64 -2.73
C ILE A 156 -5.87 2.44 -3.67
N LEU A 157 -5.10 1.45 -3.21
CA LEU A 157 -4.84 0.22 -3.93
C LEU A 157 -5.58 -0.93 -3.26
N ALA A 158 -6.25 -1.77 -4.04
CA ALA A 158 -6.79 -3.04 -3.55
C ALA A 158 -6.59 -4.14 -4.59
N GLU A 159 -6.35 -5.37 -4.11
CA GLU A 159 -6.27 -6.55 -4.96
C GLU A 159 -7.66 -7.13 -5.24
N MET A 160 -7.80 -7.80 -6.38
CA MET A 160 -9.04 -8.45 -6.80
C MET A 160 -9.18 -9.89 -6.29
N ILE A 161 -8.53 -10.26 -5.18
CA ILE A 161 -8.69 -11.60 -4.58
C ILE A 161 -10.17 -11.86 -4.30
N ALA A 162 -10.85 -10.89 -3.66
CA ALA A 162 -12.30 -10.82 -3.48
C ALA A 162 -12.68 -9.32 -3.45
N LEU A 163 -12.96 -8.72 -4.60
CA LEU A 163 -13.32 -7.31 -4.74
C LEU A 163 -14.75 -7.18 -5.24
N MET A 164 -15.63 -6.56 -4.44
CA MET A 164 -17.00 -6.26 -4.81
C MET A 164 -17.14 -4.80 -5.23
N VAL A 165 -17.74 -4.53 -6.38
CA VAL A 165 -17.80 -3.20 -7.02
C VAL A 165 -19.22 -2.93 -7.49
N ARG A 166 -19.72 -1.70 -7.27
CA ARG A 166 -20.96 -1.25 -7.91
C ARG A 166 -20.79 -1.18 -9.42
N ARG A 167 -21.81 -1.58 -10.17
CA ARG A 167 -21.74 -1.57 -11.64
C ARG A 167 -21.51 -0.17 -12.22
N ASP A 168 -22.21 0.84 -11.73
CA ASP A 168 -22.04 2.23 -12.18
C ASP A 168 -20.59 2.71 -12.00
N VAL A 169 -19.94 2.35 -10.89
CA VAL A 169 -18.54 2.66 -10.62
C VAL A 169 -17.60 1.86 -11.55
N ALA A 170 -17.90 0.59 -11.78
CA ALA A 170 -17.15 -0.23 -12.72
C ALA A 170 -17.23 0.29 -14.16
N GLU A 171 -18.39 0.78 -14.58
CA GLU A 171 -18.60 1.38 -15.89
C GLU A 171 -17.88 2.72 -16.03
N GLU A 172 -17.87 3.56 -14.99
CA GLU A 172 -17.13 4.82 -14.95
C GLU A 172 -15.61 4.60 -14.96
N ALA A 173 -15.12 3.65 -14.17
CA ALA A 173 -13.69 3.27 -14.16
C ALA A 173 -13.26 2.62 -15.50
N GLY A 174 -14.21 2.05 -16.26
CA GLY A 174 -13.96 1.36 -17.52
C GLY A 174 -13.40 -0.06 -17.32
N PHE A 175 -12.80 -0.61 -18.37
CA PHE A 175 -12.21 -1.95 -18.35
C PHE A 175 -10.82 -1.95 -17.70
N LEU A 176 -10.37 -3.13 -17.22
CA LEU A 176 -8.99 -3.32 -16.81
C LEU A 176 -8.04 -3.10 -18.00
N ASP A 177 -6.89 -2.55 -17.72
CA ASP A 177 -5.85 -2.33 -18.72
C ASP A 177 -5.14 -3.67 -19.03
N GLU A 178 -5.30 -4.13 -20.27
CA GLU A 178 -4.79 -5.45 -20.71
C GLU A 178 -3.27 -5.45 -20.97
N GLN A 179 -2.56 -4.33 -20.73
CA GLN A 179 -1.10 -4.28 -20.81
C GLN A 179 -0.44 -4.89 -19.57
N TYR A 180 -1.13 -4.90 -18.42
CA TYR A 180 -0.61 -5.50 -17.18
C TYR A 180 -0.72 -7.02 -17.23
N GLN A 181 0.38 -7.67 -16.85
CA GLN A 181 0.48 -9.12 -16.76
C GLN A 181 0.13 -9.63 -15.35
N MET A 182 0.51 -8.85 -14.31
CA MET A 182 0.23 -9.19 -12.92
C MET A 182 -1.19 -8.77 -12.51
N PRO A 183 -2.01 -9.70 -12.00
CA PRO A 183 -3.36 -9.41 -11.51
C PRO A 183 -3.41 -8.27 -10.49
N ALA A 184 -2.45 -8.25 -9.56
CA ALA A 184 -2.36 -7.22 -8.54
C ALA A 184 -2.16 -5.82 -9.16
N VAL A 185 -1.24 -5.64 -10.12
CA VAL A 185 -0.98 -4.33 -10.73
C VAL A 185 -2.17 -3.85 -11.57
N ALA A 186 -2.83 -4.76 -12.28
CA ALA A 186 -4.09 -4.45 -12.99
C ALA A 186 -5.20 -3.99 -12.04
N ALA A 187 -5.30 -4.62 -10.87
CA ALA A 187 -6.26 -4.24 -9.83
C ALA A 187 -5.91 -2.87 -9.21
N TYR A 188 -4.63 -2.58 -8.99
CA TYR A 188 -4.17 -1.27 -8.47
C TYR A 188 -4.52 -0.14 -9.45
N ASP A 189 -4.23 -0.31 -10.73
CA ASP A 189 -4.65 0.63 -11.77
C ASP A 189 -6.17 0.86 -11.76
N TYR A 190 -6.93 -0.21 -11.61
CA TYR A 190 -8.39 -0.16 -11.61
C TYR A 190 -8.93 0.59 -10.39
N THR A 191 -8.41 0.32 -9.21
CA THR A 191 -8.84 0.98 -7.97
C THR A 191 -8.41 2.44 -7.88
N ILE A 192 -7.23 2.82 -8.42
CA ILE A 192 -6.84 4.24 -8.55
C ILE A 192 -7.83 5.00 -9.44
N ARG A 193 -8.28 4.40 -10.55
CA ARG A 193 -9.28 5.06 -11.42
C ARG A 193 -10.61 5.29 -10.70
N MET A 194 -11.05 4.34 -9.85
CA MET A 194 -12.24 4.51 -9.00
C MET A 194 -12.05 5.63 -7.98
N THR A 195 -10.92 5.63 -7.26
CA THR A 195 -10.66 6.66 -6.23
C THR A 195 -10.46 8.04 -6.84
N SER A 196 -9.84 8.14 -8.01
CA SER A 196 -9.69 9.40 -8.75
C SER A 196 -11.03 9.94 -9.27
N ALA A 197 -12.02 9.08 -9.51
CA ALA A 197 -13.40 9.45 -9.83
C ALA A 197 -14.23 9.84 -8.58
N GLY A 198 -13.64 9.78 -7.38
CA GLY A 198 -14.30 10.16 -6.13
C GLY A 198 -15.01 9.02 -5.40
N HIS A 199 -14.83 7.77 -5.84
CA HIS A 199 -15.42 6.60 -5.21
C HIS A 199 -14.46 5.99 -4.18
N ALA A 200 -14.91 5.78 -2.95
CA ALA A 200 -14.10 5.11 -1.94
C ALA A 200 -13.96 3.62 -2.24
N VAL A 201 -12.73 3.12 -2.14
CA VAL A 201 -12.40 1.69 -2.08
C VAL A 201 -12.09 1.36 -0.62
N VAL A 202 -12.69 0.30 -0.07
CA VAL A 202 -12.65 0.03 1.37
C VAL A 202 -12.30 -1.44 1.63
N SER A 203 -11.33 -1.71 2.49
CA SER A 203 -11.10 -3.07 3.02
C SER A 203 -11.94 -3.32 4.28
N LEU A 204 -12.45 -4.54 4.40
CA LEU A 204 -13.32 -4.98 5.49
C LEU A 204 -12.58 -5.99 6.36
N PRO A 205 -12.00 -5.57 7.50
CA PRO A 205 -11.15 -6.44 8.32
C PRO A 205 -11.90 -7.60 9.00
N ASN A 206 -13.23 -7.53 9.01
CA ASN A 206 -14.13 -8.55 9.56
C ASN A 206 -14.72 -9.49 8.49
N VAL A 207 -14.33 -9.34 7.23
CA VAL A 207 -14.79 -10.19 6.12
C VAL A 207 -13.59 -10.99 5.59
N TYR A 208 -13.62 -12.30 5.79
CA TYR A 208 -12.50 -13.18 5.50
C TYR A 208 -12.78 -14.13 4.34
N VAL A 209 -11.78 -14.31 3.48
CA VAL A 209 -11.72 -15.37 2.49
C VAL A 209 -10.44 -16.19 2.65
N HIS A 210 -10.48 -17.49 2.33
CA HIS A 210 -9.25 -18.24 2.16
C HIS A 210 -8.72 -18.02 0.74
N HIS A 211 -7.44 -17.77 0.64
CA HIS A 211 -6.72 -17.65 -0.62
C HIS A 211 -5.46 -18.53 -0.51
N GLU A 212 -5.18 -19.35 -1.51
CA GLU A 212 -4.03 -20.26 -1.48
C GLU A 212 -2.72 -19.51 -1.79
N GLU A 213 -1.61 -20.02 -1.25
CA GLU A 213 -0.28 -19.53 -1.63
C GLU A 213 0.04 -19.98 -3.06
N SER A 214 0.07 -19.04 -4.01
CA SER A 214 0.45 -19.32 -5.39
C SER A 214 1.95 -19.17 -5.62
N GLY A 215 2.55 -20.17 -6.28
CA GLY A 215 3.88 -20.12 -6.87
C GLY A 215 5.02 -20.75 -6.09
N HIS A 216 5.62 -21.80 -6.65
CA HIS A 216 6.87 -22.41 -6.20
C HIS A 216 7.98 -22.23 -7.26
N GLY A 217 9.12 -21.70 -6.85
CA GLY A 217 10.38 -21.78 -7.59
C GLY A 217 10.44 -21.02 -8.93
N GLN A 218 10.20 -21.69 -10.04
CA GLN A 218 10.34 -21.10 -11.38
C GLN A 218 9.24 -20.07 -11.68
N GLU A 219 8.02 -20.27 -11.18
CA GLU A 219 6.90 -19.32 -11.27
C GLU A 219 7.22 -18.02 -10.55
N ARG A 220 8.01 -18.06 -9.49
CA ARG A 220 8.42 -16.86 -8.74
C ARG A 220 9.35 -15.96 -9.56
N ALA A 221 10.31 -16.53 -10.29
CA ALA A 221 11.23 -15.75 -11.13
C ALA A 221 10.50 -15.10 -12.32
N GLU A 222 9.55 -15.81 -12.94
CA GLU A 222 8.69 -15.27 -14.00
C GLU A 222 7.81 -14.14 -13.47
N SER A 223 7.23 -14.30 -12.28
CA SER A 223 6.44 -13.28 -11.61
C SER A 223 7.24 -12.02 -11.27
N GLU A 224 8.51 -12.14 -10.86
CA GLU A 224 9.40 -11.00 -10.61
C GLU A 224 9.70 -10.22 -11.89
N GLN A 225 9.87 -10.90 -13.02
CA GLN A 225 10.09 -10.27 -14.32
C GLN A 225 8.82 -9.54 -14.80
N MET A 226 7.64 -10.18 -14.68
CA MET A 226 6.35 -9.57 -14.99
C MET A 226 6.10 -8.32 -14.13
N LEU A 227 6.35 -8.41 -12.83
CA LEU A 227 6.19 -7.29 -11.91
C LEU A 227 7.10 -6.12 -12.27
N THR A 228 8.35 -6.39 -12.66
CA THR A 228 9.29 -5.36 -13.12
C THR A 228 8.77 -4.64 -14.37
N GLN A 229 8.23 -5.39 -15.33
CA GLN A 229 7.65 -4.82 -16.54
C GLN A 229 6.39 -4.00 -16.23
N ASP A 230 5.50 -4.53 -15.40
CA ASP A 230 4.27 -3.87 -15.01
C ASP A 230 4.53 -2.60 -14.21
N ASN A 231 5.53 -2.59 -13.33
CA ASN A 231 5.97 -1.38 -12.61
C ASN A 231 6.44 -0.28 -13.57
N LEU A 232 7.11 -0.64 -14.67
CA LEU A 232 7.50 0.33 -15.69
C LEU A 232 6.28 0.92 -16.41
N ILE A 233 5.32 0.09 -16.80
CA ILE A 233 4.05 0.52 -17.42
C ILE A 233 3.29 1.42 -16.45
N PHE A 234 3.16 0.99 -15.18
CA PHE A 234 2.46 1.73 -14.14
C PHE A 234 3.10 3.11 -13.90
N ARG A 235 4.41 3.15 -13.75
CA ARG A 235 5.15 4.41 -13.58
C ARG A 235 5.01 5.34 -14.78
N THR A 236 4.98 4.79 -15.98
CA THR A 236 4.79 5.59 -17.20
C THR A 236 3.37 6.18 -17.26
N LYS A 237 2.37 5.44 -16.83
CA LYS A 237 0.95 5.86 -16.83
C LYS A 237 0.62 6.84 -15.70
N TRP A 238 1.09 6.55 -14.48
CA TRP A 238 0.69 7.26 -13.27
C TRP A 238 1.75 8.21 -12.72
N GLY A 239 2.95 8.26 -13.28
CA GLY A 239 4.05 9.12 -12.83
C GLY A 239 4.59 8.79 -11.43
N VAL A 240 4.18 7.67 -10.82
CA VAL A 240 4.52 7.24 -9.45
C VAL A 240 4.99 5.79 -9.43
N SER A 241 5.76 5.42 -8.41
CA SER A 241 6.26 4.06 -8.18
C SER A 241 5.37 3.29 -7.22
N LEU A 242 5.03 2.03 -7.55
CA LEU A 242 4.30 1.15 -6.64
C LEU A 242 5.08 0.84 -5.36
N ASP A 243 6.39 0.68 -5.46
CA ASP A 243 7.25 0.25 -4.36
C ASP A 243 7.41 1.34 -3.28
N TYR A 244 7.27 2.62 -3.65
CA TYR A 244 7.54 3.75 -2.76
C TYR A 244 6.28 4.56 -2.42
N SER A 245 5.49 4.95 -3.43
CA SER A 245 4.51 6.03 -3.30
C SER A 245 3.23 5.65 -2.52
N PHE A 246 2.99 4.34 -2.29
CA PHE A 246 1.77 3.83 -1.65
C PHE A 246 2.03 3.16 -0.30
N ASN A 247 3.26 3.13 0.19
CA ASN A 247 3.60 2.51 1.46
C ASN A 247 3.55 3.53 2.61
N PRO A 248 2.71 3.32 3.64
CA PRO A 248 2.67 4.23 4.78
C PRO A 248 3.94 4.09 5.62
N ARG A 249 4.48 5.22 6.06
CA ARG A 249 5.65 5.29 6.95
C ARG A 249 5.24 5.03 8.41
N VAL A 250 4.83 3.79 8.68
CA VAL A 250 4.39 3.39 10.03
C VAL A 250 5.47 3.48 11.09
N ASP A 251 6.73 3.41 10.69
CA ASP A 251 7.90 3.62 11.51
C ASP A 251 7.94 5.04 12.12
N ILE A 252 7.63 6.07 11.33
CA ILE A 252 7.52 7.45 11.78
C ILE A 252 6.34 7.64 12.76
N LEU A 253 5.22 6.96 12.52
CA LEU A 253 4.01 7.13 13.32
C LEU A 253 4.18 6.72 14.79
N SER A 254 5.17 5.87 15.11
CA SER A 254 5.47 5.48 16.50
C SER A 254 5.93 6.65 17.38
N MET A 255 6.42 7.73 16.77
CA MET A 255 6.88 8.95 17.45
C MET A 255 5.77 10.00 17.65
N MET A 256 4.52 9.68 17.25
CA MET A 256 3.37 10.57 17.32
C MET A 256 2.33 10.08 18.32
N ASP A 257 1.73 10.99 19.08
CA ASP A 257 0.52 10.67 19.87
C ASP A 257 -0.73 10.83 19.01
N LEU A 258 -1.14 9.75 18.37
CA LEU A 258 -2.33 9.70 17.52
C LEU A 258 -3.65 9.60 18.31
N SER A 259 -3.62 9.53 19.64
CA SER A 259 -4.84 9.46 20.48
C SER A 259 -5.53 10.82 20.66
N ARG A 260 -4.84 11.92 20.39
CA ARG A 260 -5.39 13.28 20.53
C ARG A 260 -6.46 13.54 19.47
N GLU A 261 -7.63 13.98 19.90
CA GLU A 261 -8.69 14.43 18.99
C GLU A 261 -8.28 15.71 18.23
N TRP A 262 -8.80 15.84 17.02
CA TRP A 262 -8.64 17.02 16.17
C TRP A 262 -7.18 17.37 15.81
N LEU A 263 -6.31 16.36 15.78
CA LEU A 263 -4.94 16.54 15.32
C LEU A 263 -4.90 17.18 13.92
N ARG A 264 -4.02 18.16 13.74
CA ARG A 264 -3.68 18.73 12.44
C ARG A 264 -2.29 18.25 12.06
N VAL A 265 -2.22 17.48 10.99
CA VAL A 265 -0.97 16.88 10.51
C VAL A 265 -0.70 17.35 9.10
N LEU A 266 0.52 17.85 8.87
CA LEU A 266 1.04 18.19 7.55
C LEU A 266 2.15 17.20 7.21
N GLU A 267 2.10 16.57 6.04
CA GLU A 267 3.21 15.77 5.50
C GLU A 267 3.81 16.47 4.29
N ILE A 268 5.11 16.72 4.35
CA ILE A 268 5.91 17.25 3.24
C ILE A 268 6.45 16.06 2.45
N GLY A 269 6.29 16.09 1.11
CA GLY A 269 6.61 14.95 0.27
C GLY A 269 5.67 13.77 0.53
N CYS A 270 4.36 14.05 0.63
CA CYS A 270 3.38 13.04 1.05
C CYS A 270 3.12 11.95 -0.01
N ALA A 271 3.72 12.02 -1.18
CA ALA A 271 3.50 11.10 -2.30
C ALA A 271 1.99 10.89 -2.56
N CYS A 272 1.51 9.65 -2.65
CA CYS A 272 0.09 9.35 -2.82
C CYS A 272 -0.74 9.40 -1.52
N GLY A 273 -0.21 9.98 -0.43
CA GLY A 273 -0.91 10.20 0.83
C GLY A 273 -1.08 8.96 1.71
N ALA A 274 -0.29 7.92 1.51
CA ALA A 274 -0.44 6.66 2.24
C ALA A 274 -0.26 6.82 3.75
N THR A 275 0.73 7.60 4.21
CA THR A 275 0.98 7.85 5.64
C THR A 275 -0.16 8.65 6.26
N LEU A 276 -0.62 9.71 5.58
CA LEU A 276 -1.75 10.52 6.05
C LEU A 276 -3.03 9.69 6.15
N ARG A 277 -3.28 8.80 5.21
CA ARG A 277 -4.41 7.90 5.24
C ARG A 277 -4.35 6.92 6.43
N GLU A 278 -3.18 6.37 6.70
CA GLU A 278 -2.95 5.52 7.87
C GLU A 278 -3.23 6.29 9.18
N ILE A 279 -2.82 7.57 9.25
CA ILE A 279 -3.18 8.45 10.38
C ILE A 279 -4.69 8.62 10.48
N GLY A 280 -5.36 8.93 9.38
CA GLY A 280 -6.82 9.10 9.34
C GLY A 280 -7.60 7.85 9.77
N SER A 281 -7.11 6.65 9.42
CA SER A 281 -7.73 5.41 9.87
C SER A 281 -7.59 5.17 11.37
N ARG A 282 -6.45 5.56 11.96
CA ARG A 282 -6.21 5.46 13.42
C ARG A 282 -6.89 6.58 14.20
N ASN A 283 -6.99 7.76 13.61
CA ASN A 283 -7.62 8.94 14.21
C ASN A 283 -8.58 9.60 13.19
N PRO A 284 -9.85 9.18 13.15
CA PRO A 284 -10.84 9.73 12.20
C PRO A 284 -11.18 11.21 12.44
N THR A 285 -10.76 11.83 13.54
CA THR A 285 -10.94 13.26 13.81
C THR A 285 -9.78 14.11 13.30
N ALA A 286 -8.69 13.48 12.86
CA ALA A 286 -7.50 14.19 12.36
C ALA A 286 -7.82 14.97 11.07
N ARG A 287 -7.24 16.16 10.96
CA ARG A 287 -7.22 16.98 9.74
C ARG A 287 -5.88 16.81 9.06
N LEU A 288 -5.92 16.32 7.84
CA LEU A 288 -4.74 15.83 7.11
C LEU A 288 -4.43 16.74 5.94
N TYR A 289 -3.19 17.19 5.86
CA TYR A 289 -2.69 18.09 4.86
C TYR A 289 -1.41 17.53 4.25
N GLY A 290 -1.21 17.73 2.95
CA GLY A 290 -0.03 17.29 2.24
C GLY A 290 0.57 18.39 1.38
N VAL A 291 1.89 18.39 1.24
CA VAL A 291 2.62 19.12 0.21
C VAL A 291 3.35 18.10 -0.64
N GLU A 292 3.13 18.12 -1.95
CA GLU A 292 3.74 17.18 -2.89
C GLU A 292 4.16 17.91 -4.17
N LEU A 293 5.39 17.62 -4.63
CA LEU A 293 5.94 18.21 -5.85
C LEU A 293 5.42 17.51 -7.11
N ASN A 294 5.23 16.18 -7.03
CA ASN A 294 4.75 15.39 -8.15
C ASN A 294 3.23 15.55 -8.30
N GLU A 295 2.79 16.20 -9.37
CA GLU A 295 1.38 16.47 -9.64
C GLU A 295 0.51 15.21 -9.76
N TYR A 296 1.07 14.10 -10.25
CA TYR A 296 0.35 12.82 -10.37
C TYR A 296 0.13 12.19 -8.98
N ALA A 297 1.16 12.19 -8.13
CA ALA A 297 1.04 11.71 -6.76
C ALA A 297 0.04 12.56 -5.96
N ALA A 298 0.14 13.90 -6.09
CA ALA A 298 -0.78 14.83 -5.48
C ALA A 298 -2.24 14.61 -5.92
N ALA A 299 -2.48 14.35 -7.20
CA ALA A 299 -3.82 14.05 -7.72
C ALA A 299 -4.41 12.76 -7.14
N ILE A 300 -3.57 11.72 -6.93
CA ILE A 300 -3.98 10.47 -6.29
C ILE A 300 -4.29 10.67 -4.79
N ALA A 301 -3.54 11.54 -4.10
CA ALA A 301 -3.76 11.85 -2.68
C ALA A 301 -4.98 12.75 -2.44
N ALA A 302 -5.31 13.65 -3.37
CA ALA A 302 -6.32 14.71 -3.22
C ALA A 302 -7.72 14.24 -2.75
N PRO A 303 -8.23 13.04 -3.11
CA PRO A 303 -9.50 12.54 -2.57
C PRO A 303 -9.51 12.29 -1.06
N PHE A 304 -8.36 12.16 -0.43
CA PHE A 304 -8.21 11.75 0.98
C PHE A 304 -7.65 12.87 1.88
N VAL A 305 -6.88 13.80 1.33
CA VAL A 305 -6.17 14.84 2.09
C VAL A 305 -6.29 16.19 1.41
N GLN A 306 -6.16 17.27 2.19
CA GLN A 306 -6.01 18.61 1.62
C GLN A 306 -4.58 18.77 1.12
N ILE A 307 -4.39 18.89 -0.20
CA ILE A 307 -3.07 18.85 -0.80
C ILE A 307 -2.70 20.17 -1.47
N LEU A 308 -1.43 20.58 -1.30
CA LEU A 308 -0.78 21.64 -2.03
C LEU A 308 0.24 21.01 -2.98
N THR A 309 0.04 21.19 -4.28
CA THR A 309 0.99 20.72 -5.30
C THR A 309 2.01 21.81 -5.57
N MET A 310 3.19 21.69 -4.93
CA MET A 310 4.24 22.69 -5.03
C MET A 310 5.59 22.18 -4.52
N ASN A 311 6.66 22.90 -4.84
CA ASN A 311 7.96 22.74 -4.18
C ASN A 311 7.91 23.33 -2.77
N VAL A 312 8.23 22.54 -1.74
CA VAL A 312 8.23 23.01 -0.34
C VAL A 312 9.22 24.15 -0.08
N GLU A 313 10.28 24.25 -0.87
CA GLU A 313 11.25 25.36 -0.74
C GLU A 313 10.68 26.72 -1.19
N GLU A 314 9.58 26.72 -1.95
CA GLU A 314 8.85 27.92 -2.38
C GLU A 314 7.68 28.26 -1.44
N LEU A 315 7.44 27.45 -0.41
CA LEU A 315 6.33 27.62 0.51
C LEU A 315 6.62 28.79 1.46
N ASP A 316 5.76 29.80 1.43
CA ASP A 316 5.74 30.88 2.44
C ASP A 316 4.77 30.48 3.57
N PRO A 317 5.24 30.37 4.83
CA PRO A 317 4.37 30.09 5.97
C PRO A 317 3.20 31.08 6.14
N ALA A 318 3.30 32.28 5.58
CA ALA A 318 2.25 33.29 5.63
C ALA A 318 1.04 32.92 4.72
N ASP A 319 1.25 32.09 3.71
CA ASP A 319 0.19 31.65 2.79
C ASP A 319 -0.67 30.53 3.38
N ILE A 320 -0.22 29.89 4.48
CA ILE A 320 -0.94 28.84 5.17
C ILE A 320 -1.56 29.38 6.46
N SER A 321 -2.89 29.41 6.51
CA SER A 321 -3.64 29.89 7.67
C SER A 321 -3.62 28.93 8.86
N GLU A 322 -3.50 27.63 8.58
CA GLU A 322 -3.47 26.58 9.58
C GLU A 322 -2.13 26.49 10.30
N ARG A 323 -2.18 25.98 11.53
CA ARG A 323 -1.01 25.58 12.31
C ARG A 323 -1.17 24.13 12.73
N PHE A 324 -0.07 23.38 12.69
CA PHE A 324 -0.04 21.94 12.80
C PHE A 324 0.48 21.45 14.15
N ASP A 325 -0.07 20.34 14.62
CA ASP A 325 0.42 19.64 15.80
C ASP A 325 1.67 18.80 15.43
N TYR A 326 1.66 18.23 14.22
CA TYR A 326 2.81 17.51 13.66
C TYR A 326 3.06 17.90 12.21
N ILE A 327 4.34 18.01 11.86
CA ILE A 327 4.80 18.08 10.46
C ILE A 327 5.68 16.85 10.22
N ILE A 328 5.36 16.07 9.20
CA ILE A 328 6.10 14.88 8.81
C ILE A 328 7.02 15.23 7.63
N MET A 329 8.30 14.85 7.71
CA MET A 329 9.30 14.98 6.64
C MET A 329 10.07 13.65 6.51
N GLY A 330 9.44 12.67 5.87
CA GLY A 330 10.02 11.35 5.66
C GLY A 330 10.86 11.29 4.39
N ASP A 331 12.17 11.23 4.50
CA ASP A 331 13.11 11.20 3.36
C ASP A 331 12.92 12.39 2.41
N VAL A 332 12.91 13.59 2.97
CA VAL A 332 12.70 14.86 2.23
C VAL A 332 13.89 15.79 2.39
N ILE A 333 14.42 15.92 3.59
CA ILE A 333 15.40 16.95 3.95
C ILE A 333 16.70 16.84 3.13
N GLU A 334 17.12 15.63 2.82
CA GLU A 334 18.29 15.33 1.98
C GLU A 334 18.13 15.76 0.51
N HIS A 335 16.90 15.90 0.05
CA HIS A 335 16.57 16.33 -1.32
C HIS A 335 16.45 17.87 -1.46
N LEU A 336 16.51 18.62 -0.37
CA LEU A 336 16.36 20.07 -0.41
C LEU A 336 17.68 20.76 -0.75
N LEU A 337 17.61 21.85 -1.51
CA LEU A 337 18.75 22.71 -1.79
C LEU A 337 19.15 23.54 -0.58
N ASP A 338 18.14 24.08 0.16
CA ASP A 338 18.31 24.82 1.42
C ASP A 338 17.45 24.25 2.55
N PRO A 339 17.84 23.10 3.15
CA PRO A 339 17.10 22.50 4.25
C PRO A 339 17.02 23.40 5.49
N TRP A 340 18.00 24.28 5.70
CA TRP A 340 18.02 25.19 6.86
C TRP A 340 16.88 26.20 6.81
N SER A 341 16.61 26.79 5.65
CA SER A 341 15.47 27.69 5.48
C SER A 341 14.15 26.94 5.54
N ALA A 342 14.06 25.78 4.92
CA ALA A 342 12.86 24.92 4.97
C ALA A 342 12.47 24.57 6.41
N ILE A 343 13.42 24.13 7.24
CA ILE A 343 13.14 23.80 8.65
C ILE A 343 12.70 25.02 9.46
N ARG A 344 13.29 26.20 9.22
CA ARG A 344 12.80 27.45 9.84
C ARG A 344 11.37 27.78 9.45
N ASN A 345 11.01 27.62 8.18
CA ASN A 345 9.66 27.84 7.69
C ASN A 345 8.66 26.84 8.33
N MET A 346 9.04 25.56 8.46
CA MET A 346 8.22 24.55 9.14
C MET A 346 7.96 24.90 10.60
N ARG A 347 8.93 25.54 11.30
CA ARG A 347 8.73 25.98 12.68
C ARG A 347 7.59 26.99 12.81
N GLU A 348 7.41 27.87 11.85
CA GLU A 348 6.34 28.87 11.86
C GLU A 348 4.97 28.25 11.64
N LEU A 349 4.90 27.10 10.98
CA LEU A 349 3.67 26.35 10.72
C LEU A 349 3.22 25.48 11.91
N LEU A 350 4.06 25.21 12.89
CA LEU A 350 3.71 24.41 14.07
C LEU A 350 2.99 25.27 15.13
N VAL A 351 2.14 24.65 15.91
CA VAL A 351 1.67 25.21 17.18
C VAL A 351 2.79 25.19 18.23
N PRO A 352 2.75 26.01 19.31
CA PRO A 352 3.63 25.81 20.46
C PRO A 352 3.45 24.38 21.02
N GLY A 353 4.55 23.67 21.25
CA GLY A 353 4.53 22.26 21.63
C GLY A 353 4.26 21.27 20.50
N GLY A 354 4.09 21.74 19.27
CA GLY A 354 4.05 20.89 18.07
C GLY A 354 5.44 20.37 17.68
N ALA A 355 5.51 19.34 16.84
CA ALA A 355 6.78 18.70 16.50
C ALA A 355 6.93 18.40 15.00
N ILE A 356 8.18 18.45 14.51
CA ILE A 356 8.57 17.80 13.26
C ILE A 356 8.93 16.35 13.58
N ILE A 357 8.41 15.42 12.77
CA ILE A 357 8.84 14.02 12.73
C ILE A 357 9.55 13.80 11.41
N ALA A 358 10.84 13.48 11.44
CA ALA A 358 11.64 13.35 10.23
C ALA A 358 12.37 12.02 10.16
N SER A 359 12.63 11.53 8.97
CA SER A 359 13.61 10.48 8.68
C SER A 359 14.65 10.99 7.72
N ILE A 360 15.92 10.66 7.96
CA ILE A 360 17.04 11.15 7.15
C ILE A 360 18.09 10.04 7.04
N PRO A 361 18.60 9.73 5.82
CA PRO A 361 19.68 8.77 5.62
C PRO A 361 20.97 9.17 6.36
N ASN A 362 21.66 8.18 6.91
CA ASN A 362 22.89 8.41 7.66
C ASN A 362 24.13 8.20 6.77
N VAL A 363 24.80 9.25 6.38
CA VAL A 363 26.05 9.15 5.60
C VAL A 363 27.19 8.46 6.36
N ALA A 364 27.13 8.46 7.72
CA ALA A 364 28.11 7.77 8.58
C ALA A 364 27.87 6.25 8.70
N HIS A 365 26.89 5.70 8.00
CA HIS A 365 26.68 4.25 7.98
C HIS A 365 27.93 3.50 7.52
N ILE A 366 28.21 2.36 8.13
CA ILE A 366 29.44 1.60 7.94
C ILE A 366 29.76 1.26 6.48
N SER A 367 28.75 1.01 5.62
CA SER A 367 28.93 0.75 4.20
C SER A 367 29.53 1.95 3.47
N ASN A 368 29.03 3.16 3.74
CA ASN A 368 29.56 4.38 3.13
C ASN A 368 30.99 4.65 3.60
N LEU A 369 31.26 4.53 4.90
CA LEU A 369 32.61 4.73 5.44
C LEU A 369 33.61 3.77 4.80
N TYR A 370 33.25 2.51 4.62
CA TYR A 370 34.09 1.54 3.92
C TYR A 370 34.41 1.99 2.50
N HIS A 371 33.40 2.40 1.73
CA HIS A 371 33.61 2.85 0.36
C HIS A 371 34.47 4.11 0.30
N VAL A 372 34.27 5.06 1.21
CA VAL A 372 35.11 6.27 1.30
C VAL A 372 36.56 5.92 1.62
N LEU A 373 36.82 5.01 2.57
CA LEU A 373 38.16 4.55 2.90
C LEU A 373 38.83 3.80 1.74
N CYS A 374 38.04 3.18 0.86
CA CYS A 374 38.50 2.57 -0.40
C CYS A 374 38.61 3.58 -1.56
N GLY A 375 38.45 4.88 -1.31
CA GLY A 375 38.52 5.94 -2.33
C GLY A 375 37.31 5.98 -3.27
N ARG A 376 36.14 5.51 -2.84
CA ARG A 376 34.91 5.42 -3.64
C ARG A 376 33.81 6.27 -3.05
N TRP A 377 33.11 7.00 -3.92
CA TRP A 377 31.85 7.68 -3.65
C TRP A 377 30.96 7.51 -4.88
N THR A 378 30.22 6.42 -4.93
CA THR A 378 29.45 6.04 -6.12
C THR A 378 27.98 6.32 -5.89
N TYR A 379 27.41 7.21 -6.72
CA TYR A 379 25.98 7.46 -6.70
C TYR A 379 25.19 6.30 -7.26
N GLU A 380 24.05 6.03 -6.65
CA GLU A 380 23.12 4.95 -6.97
C GLU A 380 21.74 5.51 -7.34
N ASP A 381 20.82 4.65 -7.78
CA ASP A 381 19.47 5.04 -8.12
C ASP A 381 18.55 5.10 -6.88
N MET A 382 19.00 4.55 -5.75
CA MET A 382 18.31 4.55 -4.45
C MET A 382 19.30 4.27 -3.31
N GLY A 383 18.92 4.57 -2.08
CA GLY A 383 19.69 4.29 -0.88
C GLY A 383 20.46 5.48 -0.35
N LEU A 384 21.55 5.23 0.41
CA LEU A 384 22.28 6.29 1.12
C LEU A 384 22.95 7.29 0.20
N LEU A 385 23.42 6.85 -0.96
CA LEU A 385 24.07 7.67 -1.97
C LEU A 385 23.20 7.85 -3.22
N ASP A 386 21.88 7.98 -3.01
CA ASP A 386 20.95 8.29 -4.09
C ASP A 386 21.40 9.56 -4.82
N ARG A 387 21.38 9.50 -6.15
CA ARG A 387 21.81 10.62 -7.01
C ARG A 387 20.95 11.87 -6.88
N THR A 388 19.76 11.76 -6.30
CA THR A 388 18.84 12.86 -6.04
C THR A 388 19.05 13.51 -4.68
N HIS A 389 19.95 12.97 -3.83
CA HIS A 389 20.34 13.58 -2.58
C HIS A 389 21.30 14.74 -2.83
N PHE A 390 20.89 15.96 -2.48
CA PHE A 390 21.76 17.15 -2.52
C PHE A 390 22.56 17.33 -1.24
N ARG A 391 22.07 16.78 -0.11
CA ARG A 391 22.67 16.91 1.21
C ARG A 391 22.88 15.54 1.86
N PHE A 392 24.01 15.41 2.53
CA PHE A 392 24.40 14.19 3.24
C PHE A 392 24.63 14.54 4.71
N PHE A 393 23.93 13.83 5.59
CA PHE A 393 23.93 14.16 7.02
C PHE A 393 24.47 13.02 7.85
N THR A 394 25.19 13.38 8.93
CA THR A 394 25.39 12.52 10.10
C THR A 394 24.33 12.85 11.15
N LYS A 395 24.15 11.99 12.18
CA LYS A 395 23.25 12.28 13.30
C LYS A 395 23.51 13.64 13.93
N TYR A 396 24.80 13.97 14.15
CA TYR A 396 25.21 15.24 14.74
C TYR A 396 24.71 16.45 13.92
N GLU A 397 24.92 16.44 12.60
CA GLU A 397 24.52 17.53 11.74
C GLU A 397 23.01 17.70 11.63
N ILE A 398 22.24 16.59 11.75
CA ILE A 398 20.78 16.65 11.77
C ILE A 398 20.30 17.31 13.08
N VAL A 399 20.87 16.94 14.23
CA VAL A 399 20.54 17.57 15.50
C VAL A 399 20.84 19.07 15.43
N GLN A 400 22.03 19.46 14.92
CA GLN A 400 22.39 20.86 14.75
C GLN A 400 21.47 21.61 13.79
N LEU A 401 20.97 20.97 12.72
CA LEU A 401 20.00 21.54 11.79
C LEU A 401 18.71 21.97 12.51
N PHE A 402 18.17 21.11 13.36
CA PHE A 402 16.95 21.39 14.13
C PHE A 402 17.20 22.40 15.27
N GLU A 403 18.26 22.24 16.05
CA GLU A 403 18.59 23.13 17.17
C GLU A 403 18.86 24.57 16.72
N ASN A 404 19.59 24.74 15.61
CA ASN A 404 19.85 26.04 15.01
C ASN A 404 18.58 26.71 14.45
N ALA A 405 17.54 25.96 14.16
CA ALA A 405 16.22 26.46 13.79
C ALA A 405 15.31 26.72 15.02
N GLY A 406 15.79 26.50 16.24
CA GLY A 406 15.07 26.75 17.50
C GLY A 406 14.12 25.61 17.91
N PHE A 407 14.45 24.39 17.54
CA PHE A 407 13.76 23.19 18.03
C PHE A 407 14.56 22.53 19.18
N ILE A 408 13.86 21.73 19.97
CA ILE A 408 14.47 20.76 20.87
C ILE A 408 14.29 19.37 20.27
N VAL A 409 15.40 18.67 19.98
CA VAL A 409 15.36 17.27 19.55
C VAL A 409 15.24 16.40 20.81
N ASP A 410 14.03 15.91 21.07
CA ASP A 410 13.72 15.18 22.30
C ASP A 410 13.68 13.64 22.10
N GLU A 411 13.63 13.18 20.88
CA GLU A 411 13.66 11.74 20.56
C GLU A 411 14.44 11.46 19.28
N THR A 412 15.27 10.42 19.31
CA THR A 412 15.98 9.90 18.12
C THR A 412 15.94 8.38 18.13
N GLN A 413 15.62 7.78 16.97
CA GLN A 413 15.58 6.33 16.81
C GLN A 413 16.39 5.90 15.58
N PRO A 414 17.31 4.91 15.69
CA PRO A 414 18.05 4.38 14.56
C PRO A 414 17.22 3.32 13.82
N ARG A 415 17.15 3.40 12.49
CA ARG A 415 16.78 2.26 11.67
C ARG A 415 18.05 1.49 11.29
N LYS A 416 18.17 0.26 11.77
CA LYS A 416 19.31 -0.60 11.51
C LYS A 416 18.93 -1.67 10.49
N LEU A 417 19.87 -2.00 9.61
CA LEU A 417 19.80 -3.16 8.73
C LEU A 417 20.71 -4.27 9.29
N PRO A 418 20.37 -5.55 9.09
CA PRO A 418 21.23 -6.64 9.51
C PRO A 418 22.60 -6.54 8.84
N LEU A 419 23.67 -6.58 9.64
CA LEU A 419 25.05 -6.61 9.15
C LEU A 419 25.49 -8.06 8.95
N ASP A 420 26.05 -8.38 7.79
CA ASP A 420 26.73 -9.65 7.57
C ASP A 420 28.08 -9.74 8.33
N ALA A 421 28.70 -10.90 8.31
CA ALA A 421 29.94 -11.14 9.05
C ALA A 421 31.11 -10.23 8.62
N GLN A 422 31.16 -9.78 7.37
CA GLN A 422 32.19 -8.87 6.87
C GLN A 422 32.00 -7.47 7.50
N TRP A 423 30.78 -6.96 7.48
CA TRP A 423 30.45 -5.65 8.06
C TRP A 423 30.59 -5.63 9.58
N GLN A 424 30.23 -6.73 10.26
CA GLN A 424 30.44 -6.87 11.70
C GLN A 424 31.93 -6.78 12.06
N LYS A 425 32.76 -7.50 11.32
CA LYS A 425 34.21 -7.45 11.50
C LYS A 425 34.77 -6.05 11.31
N PHE A 426 34.40 -5.38 10.23
CA PHE A 426 34.86 -4.02 9.92
C PHE A 426 34.40 -3.02 10.99
N ARG A 427 33.18 -3.13 11.49
CA ARG A 427 32.67 -2.36 12.61
C ARG A 427 33.56 -2.51 13.87
N ASP A 428 33.86 -3.76 14.21
CA ASP A 428 34.66 -4.07 15.42
C ASP A 428 36.11 -3.52 15.29
N GLU A 429 36.67 -3.54 14.09
CA GLU A 429 37.94 -2.89 13.78
C GLU A 429 37.88 -1.37 14.01
N LEU A 430 36.84 -0.70 13.49
CA LEU A 430 36.64 0.75 13.69
C LEU A 430 36.44 1.10 15.19
N LEU A 431 35.67 0.30 15.92
CA LEU A 431 35.42 0.50 17.35
C LEU A 431 36.68 0.30 18.20
N SER A 432 37.68 -0.43 17.69
CA SER A 432 38.94 -0.65 18.36
C SER A 432 39.96 0.53 18.26
N LEU A 433 39.65 1.53 17.41
CA LEU A 433 40.52 2.72 17.25
C LEU A 433 40.57 3.53 18.54
N GLN A 434 41.78 3.83 18.99
CA GLN A 434 41.98 4.65 20.19
C GLN A 434 42.13 6.16 19.91
N THR A 435 42.34 6.49 18.66
CA THR A 435 42.58 7.88 18.23
C THR A 435 41.30 8.67 17.90
N VAL A 436 40.20 7.96 17.71
CA VAL A 436 38.90 8.51 17.36
C VAL A 436 37.82 7.84 18.21
N HIS A 437 36.92 8.62 18.76
CA HIS A 437 35.77 8.08 19.45
C HIS A 437 34.69 7.72 18.38
N VAL A 438 34.49 6.41 18.19
CA VAL A 438 33.50 5.88 17.24
C VAL A 438 32.32 5.34 18.03
N ASN A 439 31.12 5.76 17.65
CA ASN A 439 29.88 5.25 18.24
C ASN A 439 29.33 4.10 17.39
N ALA A 440 29.10 2.95 17.99
CA ALA A 440 28.57 1.77 17.31
C ALA A 440 27.19 2.04 16.68
N GLU A 441 26.32 2.77 17.37
CA GLU A 441 24.99 3.06 16.88
C GLU A 441 25.01 3.92 15.62
N ASP A 442 25.91 4.92 15.55
CA ASP A 442 26.07 5.78 14.38
C ASP A 442 26.60 5.00 13.16
N LEU A 443 27.43 3.96 13.39
CA LEU A 443 27.90 3.08 12.32
C LEU A 443 26.81 2.13 11.79
N GLU A 444 25.91 1.67 12.66
CA GLU A 444 24.90 0.67 12.34
C GLU A 444 23.59 1.29 11.85
N ALA A 445 23.33 2.55 12.19
CA ALA A 445 22.14 3.24 11.74
C ALA A 445 22.20 3.52 10.24
N PHE A 446 21.33 2.87 9.45
CA PHE A 446 21.15 3.16 8.03
C PHE A 446 20.43 4.49 7.85
N GLN A 447 19.50 4.79 8.73
CA GLN A 447 18.66 5.98 8.73
C GLN A 447 18.37 6.38 10.17
N TRP A 448 18.19 7.65 10.42
CA TRP A 448 17.76 8.18 11.70
C TRP A 448 16.36 8.75 11.62
N PHE A 449 15.53 8.46 12.63
CA PHE A 449 14.27 9.12 12.90
C PHE A 449 14.45 10.14 14.02
N PHE A 450 13.81 11.29 13.86
CA PHE A 450 13.90 12.40 14.81
C PHE A 450 12.52 12.92 15.14
N ARG A 451 12.30 13.26 16.43
CA ARG A 451 11.25 14.15 16.85
C ARG A 451 11.89 15.44 17.34
N ALA A 452 11.53 16.56 16.71
CA ALA A 452 12.03 17.89 17.03
C ALA A 452 10.85 18.78 17.41
N MET A 453 10.79 19.18 18.68
CA MET A 453 9.68 19.95 19.25
C MET A 453 9.90 21.45 19.14
N ARG A 454 8.86 22.19 18.79
CA ARG A 454 8.78 23.65 18.91
C ARG A 454 8.45 24.01 20.37
N GLU A 455 9.33 24.76 21.03
CA GLU A 455 9.00 25.41 22.31
C GLU A 455 7.88 26.44 22.19
#